data_734f47d4a4102095e1900162414a2ae2
#
_entry.id   734f47d4a4102095e1900162414a2ae2
#
_cell.length_a   1.000
_cell.length_b   1.000
_cell.length_c   1.000
_cell.angle_alpha   90.00
_cell.angle_beta   90.00
_cell.angle_gamma   90.00
#
_symmetry.space_group_name_H-M   'P 1'
#
loop_
_entity.id
_entity.type
_entity.pdbx_description
1 polymer ?
#
loop_
_entity_poly.entity_id
_entity_poly.type
_entity_poly.pdbx_seq_one_letter_code
_entity_poly.pdbx_strand_id
1 'polypeptide(L)'
;MEIKSAEFVISNTNVKKCPTGDLPEYAFIGRSNVGKSSIINMLTGKKGLAMTSQKPGKTLLINHFLINGQWYLVDLPGYGFAQRGKEGRENIQRIIEDYILEREQLTNLFVLIDCRHEPQKIDLEFMEWLGENEIPFSLIFTKIDKISKGRLQENLKVYQTKLLESWEELPPILLSSSEKKEGRDKILNYIDEINKSL
;
A
#
# COMPACT_ATOMS: atom_id res chain seq x y z
N MET A 1 -18.11 2.94 3.58
CA MET A 1 -17.71 2.42 4.93
C MET A 1 -17.38 3.59 5.86
N GLU A 2 -17.95 3.61 7.04
CA GLU A 2 -17.58 4.54 8.11
C GLU A 2 -16.53 3.92 9.02
N ILE A 3 -15.49 4.66 9.36
CA ILE A 3 -14.45 4.20 10.31
C ILE A 3 -14.83 4.69 11.71
N LYS A 4 -15.30 3.77 12.54
CA LYS A 4 -15.68 4.04 13.94
C LYS A 4 -14.53 3.85 14.91
N SER A 5 -13.63 2.91 14.61
CA SER A 5 -12.44 2.66 15.41
C SER A 5 -11.25 2.25 14.53
N ALA A 6 -10.07 2.64 14.95
CA ALA A 6 -8.81 2.21 14.36
C ALA A 6 -7.80 2.12 15.50
N GLU A 7 -7.29 0.92 15.76
CA GLU A 7 -6.46 0.63 16.92
C GLU A 7 -5.18 -0.10 16.50
N PHE A 8 -4.04 0.39 16.97
CA PHE A 8 -2.78 -0.33 16.81
C PHE A 8 -2.83 -1.64 17.61
N VAL A 9 -2.44 -2.74 16.98
CA VAL A 9 -2.46 -4.06 17.61
C VAL A 9 -1.06 -4.59 17.85
N ILE A 10 -0.23 -4.68 16.82
CA ILE A 10 1.11 -5.25 16.94
C ILE A 10 2.04 -4.72 15.86
N SER A 11 3.31 -4.69 16.17
CA SER A 11 4.42 -4.35 15.28
C SER A 11 5.48 -5.44 15.37
N ASN A 12 5.88 -6.04 14.25
CA ASN A 12 6.87 -7.10 14.25
C ASN A 12 7.56 -7.26 12.88
N THR A 13 8.58 -8.12 12.83
CA THR A 13 9.33 -8.46 11.61
C THR A 13 9.07 -9.88 11.11
N ASN A 14 8.21 -10.62 11.80
CA ASN A 14 7.98 -12.04 11.53
C ASN A 14 6.49 -12.29 11.25
N VAL A 15 6.19 -12.78 10.06
CA VAL A 15 4.82 -13.09 9.62
C VAL A 15 4.10 -14.04 10.59
N LYS A 16 4.82 -14.97 11.23
CA LYS A 16 4.27 -15.92 12.20
C LYS A 16 3.77 -15.27 13.50
N LYS A 17 4.20 -14.03 13.77
CA LYS A 17 3.78 -13.24 14.93
C LYS A 17 2.66 -12.26 14.60
N CYS A 18 2.14 -12.28 13.37
CA CYS A 18 0.97 -11.51 13.00
C CYS A 18 -0.28 -11.99 13.75
N PRO A 19 -1.33 -11.17 13.87
CA PRO A 19 -2.53 -11.52 14.62
C PRO A 19 -3.14 -12.87 14.20
N THR A 20 -3.61 -13.63 15.16
CA THR A 20 -4.35 -14.87 14.92
C THR A 20 -5.79 -14.58 14.51
N GLY A 21 -6.46 -15.56 13.88
CA GLY A 21 -7.85 -15.45 13.44
C GLY A 21 -7.97 -15.23 11.94
N ASP A 22 -9.20 -14.99 11.49
CA ASP A 22 -9.57 -15.02 10.08
C ASP A 22 -9.98 -13.65 9.51
N LEU A 23 -9.75 -12.57 10.24
CA LEU A 23 -10.10 -11.24 9.75
C LEU A 23 -9.31 -10.89 8.50
N PRO A 24 -9.96 -10.33 7.47
CA PRO A 24 -9.26 -9.94 6.25
C PRO A 24 -8.25 -8.83 6.49
N GLU A 25 -7.14 -8.90 5.78
CA GLU A 25 -6.06 -7.92 5.84
C GLU A 25 -5.91 -7.19 4.51
N TYR A 26 -5.80 -5.88 4.60
CA TYR A 26 -5.51 -4.99 3.48
C TYR A 26 -4.18 -4.32 3.75
N ALA A 27 -3.16 -4.72 3.01
CA ALA A 27 -1.81 -4.24 3.23
C ALA A 27 -1.48 -3.08 2.29
N PHE A 28 -0.69 -2.15 2.78
CA PHE A 28 -0.24 -0.95 2.07
C PHE A 28 1.27 -0.98 1.96
N ILE A 29 1.77 -0.83 0.75
CA ILE A 29 3.19 -0.85 0.44
C ILE A 29 3.51 0.19 -0.64
N GLY A 30 4.74 0.62 -0.69
CA GLY A 30 5.24 1.53 -1.70
C GLY A 30 6.68 1.89 -1.45
N ARG A 31 7.25 2.72 -2.31
CA ARG A 31 8.60 3.25 -2.11
C ARG A 31 8.63 4.21 -0.93
N SER A 32 9.83 4.40 -0.39
CA SER A 32 10.08 5.44 0.62
C SER A 32 9.54 6.80 0.17
N ASN A 33 8.88 7.53 1.07
CA ASN A 33 8.30 8.86 0.84
C ASN A 33 7.17 8.92 -0.21
N VAL A 34 6.55 7.81 -0.55
CA VAL A 34 5.40 7.77 -1.45
C VAL A 34 4.15 8.42 -0.85
N GLY A 35 4.09 8.58 0.48
CA GLY A 35 2.96 9.12 1.22
C GLY A 35 2.10 8.05 1.91
N LYS A 36 2.65 6.85 2.13
CA LYS A 36 1.92 5.72 2.72
C LYS A 36 1.33 6.03 4.09
N SER A 37 2.12 6.54 5.04
CA SER A 37 1.64 6.89 6.38
C SER A 37 0.56 7.98 6.34
N SER A 38 0.71 8.96 5.47
CA SER A 38 -0.30 10.02 5.29
C SER A 38 -1.62 9.48 4.75
N ILE A 39 -1.58 8.54 3.81
CA ILE A 39 -2.76 7.85 3.29
C ILE A 39 -3.43 7.03 4.39
N ILE A 40 -2.68 6.26 5.16
CA ILE A 40 -3.22 5.46 6.28
C ILE A 40 -3.91 6.36 7.32
N ASN A 41 -3.29 7.47 7.70
CA ASN A 41 -3.87 8.42 8.64
C ASN A 41 -5.14 9.07 8.07
N MET A 42 -5.15 9.39 6.79
CA MET A 42 -6.34 9.90 6.10
C MET A 42 -7.48 8.88 6.10
N LEU A 43 -7.22 7.64 5.72
CA LEU A 43 -8.23 6.57 5.67
C LEU A 43 -8.87 6.33 7.03
N THR A 44 -8.06 6.27 8.08
CA THR A 44 -8.53 6.02 9.44
C THR A 44 -9.13 7.25 10.13
N GLY A 45 -8.89 8.43 9.60
CA GLY A 45 -9.29 9.68 10.24
C GLY A 45 -8.51 10.00 11.52
N LYS A 46 -7.41 9.30 11.78
CA LYS A 46 -6.58 9.49 12.97
C LYS A 46 -5.22 10.07 12.61
N LYS A 47 -4.93 11.24 13.15
CA LYS A 47 -3.60 11.85 13.04
C LYS A 47 -2.58 11.03 13.84
N GLY A 48 -1.47 10.67 13.21
CA GLY A 48 -0.35 10.00 13.88
C GLY A 48 -0.59 8.52 14.22
N LEU A 49 -1.63 7.87 13.69
CA LEU A 49 -1.80 6.42 13.84
C LEU A 49 -0.64 5.69 13.18
N ALA A 50 -0.37 5.98 11.92
CA ALA A 50 0.87 5.59 11.26
C ALA A 50 1.87 6.74 11.38
N MET A 51 3.10 6.43 11.76
CA MET A 51 4.13 7.45 11.97
C MET A 51 4.60 8.04 10.63
N THR A 52 4.28 9.32 10.41
CA THR A 52 4.84 10.06 9.29
C THR A 52 6.29 10.44 9.62
N SER A 53 7.24 10.01 8.78
CA SER A 53 8.65 10.35 8.92
C SER A 53 9.18 10.92 7.62
N GLN A 54 9.83 12.07 7.72
CA GLN A 54 10.60 12.63 6.59
C GLN A 54 11.95 11.94 6.40
N LYS A 55 12.36 11.14 7.39
CA LYS A 55 13.63 10.39 7.29
C LYS A 55 13.38 9.03 6.67
N PRO A 56 14.02 8.71 5.53
CA PRO A 56 13.95 7.37 4.94
C PRO A 56 14.38 6.30 5.94
N GLY A 57 13.66 5.19 6.01
CA GLY A 57 14.12 4.00 6.71
C GLY A 57 13.64 3.80 8.14
N LYS A 58 12.61 4.50 8.61
CA LYS A 58 12.09 4.30 9.97
C LYS A 58 11.05 3.18 10.11
N THR A 59 10.28 2.85 9.06
CA THR A 59 9.30 1.77 9.13
C THR A 59 9.92 0.49 8.58
N LEU A 60 10.49 -0.31 9.48
CA LEU A 60 11.07 -1.63 9.18
C LEU A 60 10.18 -2.76 9.63
N LEU A 61 9.00 -2.44 10.14
CA LEU A 61 8.11 -3.37 10.81
C LEU A 61 6.81 -3.51 10.04
N ILE A 62 6.20 -4.67 10.19
CA ILE A 62 4.82 -4.91 9.78
C ILE A 62 3.93 -4.40 10.91
N ASN A 63 3.09 -3.42 10.63
CA ASN A 63 2.18 -2.84 11.62
C ASN A 63 0.74 -3.21 11.31
N HIS A 64 0.05 -3.82 12.26
CA HIS A 64 -1.36 -4.15 12.16
C HIS A 64 -2.21 -3.16 12.94
N PHE A 65 -3.22 -2.59 12.25
CA PHE A 65 -4.24 -1.74 12.85
C PHE A 65 -5.61 -2.41 12.67
N LEU A 66 -6.32 -2.63 13.78
CA LEU A 66 -7.67 -3.19 13.73
C LEU A 66 -8.69 -2.09 13.43
N ILE A 67 -9.46 -2.27 12.38
CA ILE A 67 -10.44 -1.30 11.90
C ILE A 67 -11.85 -1.82 12.18
N ASN A 68 -12.64 -1.02 12.92
CA ASN A 68 -14.02 -1.35 13.28
C ASN A 68 -14.18 -2.74 13.95
N GLY A 69 -13.12 -3.31 14.50
CA GLY A 69 -13.12 -4.67 15.01
C GLY A 69 -13.36 -5.76 13.94
N GLN A 70 -13.28 -5.43 12.65
CA GLN A 70 -13.74 -6.28 11.56
C GLN A 70 -12.67 -6.67 10.54
N TRP A 71 -11.65 -5.85 10.36
CA TRP A 71 -10.56 -6.08 9.40
C TRP A 71 -9.30 -5.36 9.84
N TYR A 72 -8.17 -5.77 9.26
CA TYR A 72 -6.88 -5.16 9.53
C TYR A 72 -6.41 -4.30 8.36
N LEU A 73 -5.97 -3.09 8.67
CA LEU A 73 -5.10 -2.32 7.82
C LEU A 73 -3.66 -2.64 8.22
N VAL A 74 -2.85 -3.07 7.25
CA VAL A 74 -1.47 -3.49 7.50
C VAL A 74 -0.51 -2.54 6.79
N ASP A 75 0.37 -1.92 7.56
CA ASP A 75 1.42 -1.05 7.05
C ASP A 75 2.71 -1.87 6.90
N LEU A 76 3.14 -2.09 5.65
CA LEU A 76 4.36 -2.82 5.34
C LEU A 76 5.56 -1.88 5.21
N PRO A 77 6.79 -2.38 5.47
CA PRO A 77 7.99 -1.62 5.15
C PRO A 77 8.01 -1.20 3.68
N GLY A 78 8.50 0.00 3.40
CA GLY A 78 8.69 0.45 2.03
C GLY A 78 9.85 -0.29 1.34
N TYR A 79 9.77 -0.47 0.03
CA TYR A 79 10.85 -1.01 -0.77
C TYR A 79 11.68 0.12 -1.43
N GLY A 80 12.82 -0.23 -2.03
CA GLY A 80 13.63 0.71 -2.82
C GLY A 80 14.51 1.67 -2.02
N PHE A 81 14.99 1.26 -0.86
CA PHE A 81 15.93 2.06 -0.05
C PHE A 81 17.35 2.05 -0.61
N ALA A 82 17.70 3.09 -1.39
CA ALA A 82 19.05 3.27 -1.91
C ALA A 82 20.11 3.55 -0.82
N GLN A 83 19.69 4.06 0.34
CA GLN A 83 20.60 4.50 1.42
C GLN A 83 21.00 3.41 2.40
N ARG A 84 20.50 2.17 2.24
CA ARG A 84 20.87 1.04 3.11
C ARG A 84 21.93 0.18 2.46
N GLY A 85 22.80 -0.38 3.28
CA GLY A 85 23.72 -1.43 2.85
C GLY A 85 22.97 -2.64 2.27
N LYS A 86 23.67 -3.49 1.54
CA LYS A 86 23.11 -4.67 0.86
C LYS A 86 22.31 -5.56 1.82
N GLU A 87 22.89 -5.89 2.97
CA GLU A 87 22.26 -6.72 3.99
C GLU A 87 20.93 -6.14 4.52
N GLY A 88 20.90 -4.84 4.77
CA GLY A 88 19.68 -4.16 5.25
C GLY A 88 18.54 -4.20 4.21
N ARG A 89 18.87 -4.09 2.92
CA ARG A 89 17.89 -4.20 1.84
C ARG A 89 17.34 -5.61 1.70
N GLU A 90 18.21 -6.60 1.74
CA GLU A 90 17.85 -8.04 1.66
C GLU A 90 16.95 -8.43 2.83
N ASN A 91 17.22 -7.93 4.04
CA ASN A 91 16.40 -8.20 5.22
C ASN A 91 14.99 -7.63 5.10
N ILE A 92 14.85 -6.37 4.63
CA ILE A 92 13.55 -5.74 4.42
C ILE A 92 12.77 -6.48 3.33
N GLN A 93 13.41 -6.81 2.23
CA GLN A 93 12.79 -7.54 1.15
C GLN A 93 12.27 -8.89 1.62
N ARG A 94 13.03 -9.61 2.42
CA ARG A 94 12.60 -10.88 3.01
C ARG A 94 11.37 -10.71 3.90
N ILE A 95 11.34 -9.69 4.75
CA ILE A 95 10.17 -9.40 5.60
C ILE A 95 8.92 -9.18 4.75
N ILE A 96 9.03 -8.39 3.69
CA ILE A 96 7.94 -8.11 2.75
C ILE A 96 7.49 -9.37 2.03
N GLU A 97 8.41 -10.13 1.46
CA GLU A 97 8.11 -11.35 0.70
C GLU A 97 7.48 -12.42 1.60
N ASP A 98 8.02 -12.66 2.78
CA ASP A 98 7.47 -13.63 3.74
C ASP A 98 6.02 -13.28 4.11
N TYR A 99 5.74 -12.01 4.40
CA TYR A 99 4.37 -11.58 4.69
C TYR A 99 3.45 -11.82 3.49
N ILE A 100 3.83 -11.36 2.31
CA ILE A 100 2.98 -11.46 1.12
C ILE A 100 2.72 -12.91 0.71
N LEU A 101 3.75 -13.77 0.76
CA LEU A 101 3.64 -15.16 0.32
C LEU A 101 3.01 -16.08 1.35
N GLU A 102 3.23 -15.82 2.64
CA GLU A 102 2.81 -16.74 3.71
C GLU A 102 1.53 -16.29 4.44
N ARG A 103 1.12 -15.01 4.29
CA ARG A 103 -0.04 -14.50 5.04
C ARG A 103 -1.36 -14.84 4.35
N GLU A 104 -2.04 -15.87 4.84
CA GLU A 104 -3.30 -16.35 4.27
C GLU A 104 -4.44 -15.32 4.36
N GLN A 105 -4.44 -14.47 5.40
CA GLN A 105 -5.45 -13.42 5.61
C GLN A 105 -5.28 -12.22 4.69
N LEU A 106 -4.15 -12.11 3.97
CA LEU A 106 -3.94 -11.03 3.00
C LEU A 106 -4.98 -11.11 1.88
N THR A 107 -5.90 -10.17 1.88
CA THR A 107 -7.03 -10.14 0.94
C THR A 107 -6.74 -9.30 -0.29
N ASN A 108 -6.12 -8.13 -0.11
CA ASN A 108 -5.66 -7.28 -1.21
C ASN A 108 -4.45 -6.45 -0.76
N LEU A 109 -3.50 -6.30 -1.66
CA LEU A 109 -2.33 -5.46 -1.47
C LEU A 109 -2.51 -4.15 -2.24
N PHE A 110 -2.42 -3.01 -1.55
CA PHE A 110 -2.41 -1.71 -2.20
C PHE A 110 -0.97 -1.26 -2.42
N VAL A 111 -0.59 -1.11 -3.68
CA VAL A 111 0.71 -0.58 -4.08
C VAL A 111 0.57 0.91 -4.35
N LEU A 112 1.26 1.72 -3.57
CA LEU A 112 1.21 3.17 -3.65
C LEU A 112 2.26 3.71 -4.62
N ILE A 113 1.82 4.57 -5.51
CA ILE A 113 2.66 5.21 -6.55
C ILE A 113 2.49 6.72 -6.46
N ASP A 114 3.59 7.44 -6.41
CA ASP A 114 3.57 8.90 -6.51
C ASP A 114 3.24 9.29 -7.96
N CYS A 115 2.11 9.97 -8.16
CA CYS A 115 1.59 10.28 -9.49
C CYS A 115 2.44 11.26 -10.30
N ARG A 116 3.41 11.93 -9.65
CA ARG A 116 4.28 12.92 -10.30
C ARG A 116 5.38 12.30 -11.16
N HIS A 117 5.71 11.03 -10.93
CA HIS A 117 6.84 10.36 -11.55
C HIS A 117 6.41 9.45 -12.70
N GLU A 118 7.32 9.27 -13.64
CA GLU A 118 7.18 8.22 -14.67
C GLU A 118 7.26 6.83 -14.04
N PRO A 119 6.75 5.78 -14.73
CA PRO A 119 6.89 4.41 -14.25
C PRO A 119 8.35 4.06 -13.95
N GLN A 120 8.63 3.69 -12.72
CA GLN A 120 9.96 3.30 -12.27
C GLN A 120 10.14 1.80 -12.41
N LYS A 121 11.32 1.38 -12.86
CA LYS A 121 11.64 -0.03 -13.04
C LYS A 121 11.38 -0.86 -11.79
N ILE A 122 11.75 -0.36 -10.62
CA ILE A 122 11.59 -1.06 -9.34
C ILE A 122 10.11 -1.32 -9.01
N ASP A 123 9.21 -0.38 -9.32
CA ASP A 123 7.78 -0.54 -9.09
C ASP A 123 7.19 -1.56 -10.07
N LEU A 124 7.58 -1.50 -11.33
CA LEU A 124 7.13 -2.44 -12.37
C LEU A 124 7.60 -3.87 -12.09
N GLU A 125 8.85 -4.04 -11.68
CA GLU A 125 9.40 -5.35 -11.29
C GLU A 125 8.66 -5.93 -10.07
N PHE A 126 8.32 -5.09 -9.10
CA PHE A 126 7.55 -5.52 -7.93
C PHE A 126 6.15 -5.98 -8.33
N MET A 127 5.46 -5.23 -9.19
CA MET A 127 4.12 -5.63 -9.68
C MET A 127 4.19 -6.92 -10.50
N GLU A 128 5.21 -7.10 -11.33
CA GLU A 128 5.43 -8.32 -12.08
C GLU A 128 5.61 -9.53 -11.15
N TRP A 129 6.42 -9.38 -10.10
CA TRP A 129 6.58 -10.38 -9.06
C TRP A 129 5.26 -10.72 -8.36
N LEU A 130 4.41 -9.71 -8.05
CA LEU A 130 3.08 -9.95 -7.50
C LEU A 130 2.21 -10.78 -8.45
N GLY A 131 2.24 -10.47 -9.73
CA GLY A 131 1.49 -11.21 -10.74
C GLY A 131 1.95 -12.66 -10.89
N GLU A 132 3.25 -12.89 -10.92
CA GLU A 132 3.86 -14.23 -10.97
C GLU A 132 3.48 -15.10 -9.78
N ASN A 133 3.25 -14.49 -8.62
CA ASN A 133 2.84 -15.17 -7.39
C ASN A 133 1.32 -15.13 -7.15
N GLU A 134 0.54 -14.67 -8.12
CA GLU A 134 -0.92 -14.60 -8.06
C GLU A 134 -1.47 -13.81 -6.86
N ILE A 135 -0.76 -12.77 -6.46
CA ILE A 135 -1.16 -11.90 -5.34
C ILE A 135 -2.16 -10.85 -5.83
N PRO A 136 -3.38 -10.78 -5.27
CA PRO A 136 -4.32 -9.73 -5.59
C PRO A 136 -3.79 -8.37 -5.17
N PHE A 137 -3.69 -7.43 -6.10
CA PHE A 137 -3.25 -6.07 -5.78
C PHE A 137 -4.00 -5.01 -6.58
N SER A 138 -3.99 -3.81 -6.03
CA SER A 138 -4.56 -2.60 -6.63
C SER A 138 -3.56 -1.46 -6.50
N LEU A 139 -3.62 -0.49 -7.40
CA LEU A 139 -2.75 0.69 -7.35
C LEU A 139 -3.47 1.86 -6.70
N ILE A 140 -2.76 2.59 -5.84
CA ILE A 140 -3.19 3.88 -5.34
C ILE A 140 -2.16 4.92 -5.80
N PHE A 141 -2.57 5.82 -6.70
CA PHE A 141 -1.75 6.97 -7.06
C PHE A 141 -1.93 8.06 -6.00
N THR A 142 -0.82 8.47 -5.40
CA THR A 142 -0.79 9.45 -4.32
C THR A 142 -0.42 10.84 -4.84
N LYS A 143 -0.70 11.85 -4.03
CA LYS A 143 -0.27 13.24 -4.27
C LYS A 143 -0.87 13.87 -5.53
N ILE A 144 -2.10 13.49 -5.89
CA ILE A 144 -2.76 14.02 -7.10
C ILE A 144 -2.99 15.54 -7.04
N ASP A 145 -2.98 16.13 -5.84
CA ASP A 145 -3.06 17.58 -5.62
C ASP A 145 -1.79 18.35 -6.03
N LYS A 146 -0.66 17.66 -6.21
CA LYS A 146 0.64 18.28 -6.52
C LYS A 146 0.85 18.56 -8.01
N ILE A 147 -0.02 18.08 -8.86
CA ILE A 147 0.02 18.32 -10.32
C ILE A 147 -1.35 18.71 -10.84
N SER A 148 -1.37 19.33 -12.04
CA SER A 148 -2.64 19.69 -12.70
C SER A 148 -3.43 18.44 -13.11
N LYS A 149 -4.72 18.60 -13.30
CA LYS A 149 -5.60 17.51 -13.79
C LYS A 149 -5.14 16.98 -15.14
N GLY A 150 -4.71 17.87 -16.05
CA GLY A 150 -4.17 17.49 -17.36
C GLY A 150 -2.90 16.65 -17.24
N ARG A 151 -1.98 17.07 -16.39
CA ARG A 151 -0.73 16.34 -16.14
C ARG A 151 -1.01 14.98 -15.50
N LEU A 152 -1.94 14.92 -14.57
CA LEU A 152 -2.36 13.65 -13.96
C LEU A 152 -2.87 12.67 -15.03
N GLN A 153 -3.74 13.12 -15.92
CA GLN A 153 -4.27 12.26 -16.98
C GLN A 153 -3.17 11.78 -17.94
N GLU A 154 -2.23 12.63 -18.30
CA GLU A 154 -1.06 12.25 -19.10
C GLU A 154 -0.21 11.18 -18.40
N ASN A 155 0.11 11.40 -17.13
CA ASN A 155 0.93 10.48 -16.34
C ASN A 155 0.23 9.12 -16.16
N LEU A 156 -1.08 9.11 -15.89
CA LEU A 156 -1.86 7.89 -15.80
C LEU A 156 -1.86 7.11 -17.12
N LYS A 157 -2.02 7.81 -18.24
CA LYS A 157 -2.01 7.18 -19.57
C LYS A 157 -0.65 6.54 -19.88
N VAL A 158 0.44 7.24 -19.56
CA VAL A 158 1.80 6.69 -19.70
C VAL A 158 1.96 5.43 -18.85
N TYR A 159 1.50 5.48 -17.61
CA TYR A 159 1.59 4.35 -16.69
C TYR A 159 0.77 3.14 -17.17
N GLN A 160 -0.47 3.38 -17.58
CA GLN A 160 -1.36 2.33 -18.11
C GLN A 160 -0.79 1.69 -19.38
N THR A 161 -0.26 2.49 -20.29
CA THR A 161 0.38 2.00 -21.52
C THR A 161 1.57 1.11 -21.19
N LYS A 162 2.38 1.52 -20.22
CA LYS A 162 3.55 0.74 -19.78
C LYS A 162 3.15 -0.59 -19.13
N LEU A 163 2.13 -0.59 -18.30
CA LEU A 163 1.61 -1.82 -17.69
C LEU A 163 1.07 -2.79 -18.75
N LEU A 164 0.34 -2.30 -19.75
CA LEU A 164 -0.24 -3.12 -20.81
C LEU A 164 0.82 -3.76 -21.74
N GLU A 165 2.07 -3.35 -21.68
CA GLU A 165 3.17 -4.07 -22.35
C GLU A 165 3.39 -5.46 -21.77
N SER A 166 3.09 -5.67 -20.48
CA SER A 166 3.32 -6.93 -19.75
C SER A 166 2.04 -7.57 -19.22
N TRP A 167 0.97 -6.81 -19.06
CA TRP A 167 -0.30 -7.25 -18.47
C TRP A 167 -1.40 -7.30 -19.54
N GLU A 168 -2.24 -8.34 -19.50
CA GLU A 168 -3.44 -8.42 -20.35
C GLU A 168 -4.51 -7.43 -19.91
N GLU A 169 -4.67 -7.26 -18.60
CA GLU A 169 -5.61 -6.32 -17.97
C GLU A 169 -4.90 -5.44 -16.95
N LEU A 170 -5.37 -4.21 -16.83
CA LEU A 170 -4.87 -3.29 -15.80
C LEU A 170 -5.37 -3.73 -14.42
N PRO A 171 -4.52 -3.64 -13.37
CA PRO A 171 -5.01 -3.73 -12.00
C PRO A 171 -5.96 -2.56 -11.72
N PRO A 172 -6.86 -2.69 -10.72
CA PRO A 172 -7.66 -1.56 -10.26
C PRO A 172 -6.79 -0.37 -9.87
N ILE A 173 -7.19 0.83 -10.29
CA ILE A 173 -6.46 2.07 -10.04
C ILE A 173 -7.34 3.04 -9.27
N LEU A 174 -6.82 3.50 -8.13
CA LEU A 174 -7.46 4.49 -7.26
C LEU A 174 -6.57 5.72 -7.17
N LEU A 175 -7.19 6.90 -7.06
CA LEU A 175 -6.49 8.18 -6.98
C LEU A 175 -6.67 8.79 -5.60
N SER A 176 -5.62 9.42 -5.06
CA SER A 176 -5.67 9.97 -3.72
C SER A 176 -4.82 11.22 -3.51
N SER A 177 -5.30 12.08 -2.63
CA SER A 177 -4.54 13.15 -2.00
C SER A 177 -4.81 13.12 -0.50
N SER A 178 -3.81 12.81 0.30
CA SER A 178 -3.95 12.87 1.76
C SER A 178 -4.13 14.30 2.26
N GLU A 179 -3.51 15.26 1.62
CA GLU A 179 -3.58 16.67 1.98
C GLU A 179 -4.99 17.26 1.73
N LYS A 180 -5.61 16.90 0.61
CA LYS A 180 -6.96 17.34 0.25
C LYS A 180 -8.06 16.37 0.67
N LYS A 181 -7.70 15.25 1.26
CA LYS A 181 -8.59 14.14 1.65
C LYS A 181 -9.40 13.58 0.46
N GLU A 182 -8.82 13.66 -0.73
CA GLU A 182 -9.43 13.09 -1.94
C GLU A 182 -9.18 11.58 -2.02
N GLY A 183 -10.17 10.86 -2.53
CA GLY A 183 -10.09 9.42 -2.75
C GLY A 183 -10.35 8.55 -1.51
N ARG A 184 -10.48 9.13 -0.33
CA ARG A 184 -10.73 8.40 0.91
C ARG A 184 -11.95 7.49 0.80
N ASP A 185 -13.08 8.04 0.43
CA ASP A 185 -14.34 7.30 0.35
C ASP A 185 -14.30 6.21 -0.71
N LYS A 186 -13.66 6.47 -1.85
CA LYS A 186 -13.49 5.47 -2.91
C LYS A 186 -12.64 4.29 -2.46
N ILE A 187 -11.54 4.53 -1.76
CA ILE A 187 -10.68 3.48 -1.23
C ILE A 187 -11.42 2.66 -0.16
N LEU A 188 -12.09 3.33 0.77
CA LEU A 188 -12.86 2.65 1.83
C LEU A 188 -14.03 1.86 1.26
N ASN A 189 -14.74 2.39 0.27
CA ASN A 189 -15.83 1.67 -0.40
C ASN A 189 -15.30 0.46 -1.20
N TYR A 190 -14.15 0.58 -1.83
CA TYR A 190 -13.50 -0.54 -2.50
C TYR A 190 -13.20 -1.69 -1.52
N ILE A 191 -12.66 -1.38 -0.35
CA ILE A 191 -12.43 -2.36 0.72
C ILE A 191 -13.75 -2.95 1.21
N ASP A 192 -14.77 -2.13 1.41
CA ASP A 192 -16.10 -2.55 1.88
C ASP A 192 -16.77 -3.53 0.90
N GLU A 193 -16.65 -3.27 -0.39
CA GLU A 193 -17.17 -4.15 -1.44
C GLU A 193 -16.48 -5.52 -1.42
N ILE A 194 -15.16 -5.54 -1.26
CA ILE A 194 -14.41 -6.81 -1.11
C ILE A 194 -14.88 -7.54 0.14
N ASN A 195 -14.96 -6.86 1.29
CA ASN A 195 -15.40 -7.47 2.55
C ASN A 195 -16.80 -8.09 2.44
N LYS A 196 -17.71 -7.48 1.71
CA LYS A 196 -19.05 -8.03 1.47
C LYS A 196 -19.07 -9.25 0.55
N SER A 197 -18.01 -9.47 -0.21
CA SER A 197 -17.89 -10.61 -1.11
C SER A 197 -17.20 -11.84 -0.47
N LEU A 198 -16.60 -11.67 0.71
CA LEU A 198 -15.98 -12.75 1.48
C LEU A 198 -17.02 -13.55 2.26
#